data_2a06545406f87f1175754db82f5169d6
#
_entry.id   2a06545406f87f1175754db82f5169d6
#
_cell.length_a   1.000
_cell.length_b   1.000
_cell.length_c   1.000
_cell.angle_alpha   90.00
_cell.angle_beta   90.00
_cell.angle_gamma   90.00
#
_symmetry.space_group_name_H-M   'P 1'
#
loop_
_entity.id
_entity.type
_entity.pdbx_description
1 polymer ?
#
loop_
_entity_poly.entity_id
_entity_poly.type
_entity_poly.pdbx_seq_one_letter_code
_entity_poly.pdbx_strand_id
1 'polypeptide(L)'
;HVRSRRQRQMCIRDSYNVGIWEEHAFSEHYAFLDDSDESITSLVEVNITATLLLLKRLVPKLLGAPRPQLILTGSTSALRQSGRPEVAFGASKFALNGMADALREGFRDDNLAVTVLQLGYLNTDDSLNTPLAQAAARGERRQVPVHDVVTMVDALLRLSGASFVRELILPAIGDERF
;
A
#
# COMPACT_ATOMS: atom_id res chain seq x y z
N HIS A 1 41.95 6.86 24.54
CA HIS A 1 41.09 5.88 23.82
C HIS A 1 39.64 6.32 23.90
N VAL A 2 39.20 7.15 22.93
CA VAL A 2 37.80 7.46 22.73
C VAL A 2 37.20 6.30 21.93
N ARG A 3 36.49 5.38 22.59
CA ARG A 3 35.66 4.40 21.91
C ARG A 3 34.45 5.14 21.36
N SER A 4 34.46 5.44 20.06
CA SER A 4 33.28 5.83 19.31
C SER A 4 32.22 4.72 19.49
N ARG A 5 31.19 5.01 20.26
CA ARG A 5 29.97 4.21 20.23
C ARG A 5 29.33 4.45 18.85
N ARG A 6 29.59 3.56 17.90
CA ARG A 6 28.74 3.45 16.73
C ARG A 6 27.33 3.14 17.23
N GLN A 7 26.54 4.18 17.38
CA GLN A 7 25.10 4.03 17.50
C GLN A 7 24.69 3.19 16.29
N ARG A 8 24.13 1.99 16.52
CA ARG A 8 23.52 1.21 15.46
C ARG A 8 22.35 2.05 14.97
N GLN A 9 22.54 2.74 13.85
CA GLN A 9 21.44 3.39 13.16
C GLN A 9 20.52 2.25 12.69
N MET A 10 19.39 2.09 13.36
CA MET A 10 18.35 1.19 12.89
C MET A 10 17.84 1.75 11.56
N CYS A 11 17.88 0.95 10.50
CA CYS A 11 17.19 1.27 9.27
C CYS A 11 15.71 1.35 9.58
N ILE A 12 15.14 2.56 9.63
CA ILE A 12 13.71 2.75 9.78
C ILE A 12 13.09 2.58 8.40
N ARG A 13 12.21 1.61 8.29
CA ARG A 13 11.41 1.34 7.10
C ARG A 13 9.99 1.14 7.56
N ASP A 14 9.07 1.81 6.91
CA ASP A 14 7.67 1.74 7.30
C ASP A 14 6.81 1.23 6.14
N SER A 15 5.87 0.34 6.48
CA SER A 15 4.79 -0.07 5.60
C SER A 15 3.48 0.46 6.17
N TYR A 16 2.77 1.25 5.38
CA TYR A 16 1.47 1.79 5.73
C TYR A 16 0.37 1.00 5.04
N ASN A 17 -0.42 0.30 5.84
CA ASN A 17 -1.48 -0.58 5.38
C ASN A 17 -2.78 -0.31 6.15
N VAL A 18 -3.34 0.89 5.98
CA VAL A 18 -4.61 1.29 6.59
C VAL A 18 -5.57 1.70 5.49
N GLY A 19 -6.83 1.36 5.66
CA GLY A 19 -7.91 1.78 4.78
C GLY A 19 -9.21 1.08 5.12
N ILE A 20 -10.29 1.80 4.87
CA ILE A 20 -11.65 1.29 4.92
C ILE A 20 -12.30 1.46 3.54
N TRP A 21 -13.42 0.85 3.33
CA TRP A 21 -14.20 0.89 2.11
C TRP A 21 -15.68 0.97 2.43
N GLU A 22 -16.52 1.19 1.43
CA GLU A 22 -17.97 1.27 1.53
C GLU A 22 -18.58 -0.08 1.96
N GLU A 23 -19.73 -0.07 2.62
CA GLU A 23 -20.35 -1.25 3.24
C GLU A 23 -20.54 -2.42 2.27
N HIS A 24 -20.95 -2.12 1.04
CA HIS A 24 -21.17 -3.13 -0.01
C HIS A 24 -20.07 -3.15 -1.07
N ALA A 25 -18.94 -2.52 -0.80
CA ALA A 25 -17.81 -2.49 -1.72
C ALA A 25 -17.42 -3.92 -2.16
N PHE A 26 -17.00 -4.03 -3.42
CA PHE A 26 -16.53 -5.27 -4.03
C PHE A 26 -17.60 -6.36 -4.19
N SER A 27 -18.87 -6.06 -3.95
CA SER A 27 -20.00 -6.96 -4.22
C SER A 27 -20.76 -6.55 -5.47
N GLU A 28 -21.60 -7.45 -5.98
CA GLU A 28 -22.51 -7.17 -7.10
C GLU A 28 -23.64 -6.20 -6.71
N HIS A 29 -23.83 -5.97 -5.42
CA HIS A 29 -24.86 -5.08 -4.88
C HIS A 29 -24.39 -3.66 -4.62
N TYR A 30 -23.13 -3.36 -4.90
CA TYR A 30 -22.61 -2.00 -4.70
C TYR A 30 -23.29 -1.01 -5.63
N ALA A 31 -23.81 0.07 -5.04
CA ALA A 31 -24.36 1.21 -5.78
C ALA A 31 -23.93 2.50 -5.06
N PHE A 32 -23.18 3.36 -5.73
CA PHE A 32 -22.65 4.61 -5.16
C PHE A 32 -23.75 5.52 -4.58
N LEU A 33 -24.93 5.54 -5.21
CA LEU A 33 -26.03 6.40 -4.75
C LEU A 33 -26.66 5.94 -3.45
N ASP A 34 -26.36 4.73 -3.00
CA ASP A 34 -26.83 4.16 -1.73
C ASP A 34 -25.84 4.43 -0.58
N ASP A 35 -24.63 4.93 -0.89
CA ASP A 35 -23.66 5.31 0.12
C ASP A 35 -24.15 6.53 0.91
N SER A 36 -24.11 6.44 2.24
CA SER A 36 -24.43 7.60 3.08
C SER A 36 -23.31 8.65 3.09
N ASP A 37 -23.70 9.91 3.30
CA ASP A 37 -22.72 11.01 3.44
C ASP A 37 -21.73 10.74 4.58
N GLU A 38 -22.19 10.09 5.66
CA GLU A 38 -21.37 9.72 6.80
C GLU A 38 -20.33 8.65 6.41
N SER A 39 -20.73 7.65 5.62
CA SER A 39 -19.82 6.60 5.13
C SER A 39 -18.72 7.21 4.25
N ILE A 40 -19.10 8.04 3.28
CA ILE A 40 -18.16 8.73 2.39
C ILE A 40 -17.20 9.62 3.19
N THR A 41 -17.73 10.41 4.13
CA THR A 41 -16.92 11.31 4.98
C THR A 41 -15.92 10.52 5.82
N SER A 42 -16.39 9.46 6.50
CA SER A 42 -15.54 8.59 7.31
C SER A 42 -14.42 7.95 6.48
N LEU A 43 -14.74 7.50 5.26
CA LEU A 43 -13.76 6.92 4.36
C LEU A 43 -12.68 7.93 3.97
N VAL A 44 -13.05 9.16 3.64
CA VAL A 44 -12.11 10.25 3.33
C VAL A 44 -11.25 10.59 4.55
N GLU A 45 -11.86 10.66 5.73
CA GLU A 45 -11.12 10.94 6.97
C GLU A 45 -10.07 9.86 7.27
N VAL A 46 -10.44 8.59 7.17
CA VAL A 46 -9.51 7.47 7.45
C VAL A 46 -8.49 7.30 6.34
N ASN A 47 -8.92 7.22 5.08
CA ASN A 47 -8.02 6.85 3.99
C ASN A 47 -7.14 8.01 3.50
N ILE A 48 -7.60 9.25 3.61
CA ILE A 48 -6.89 10.42 3.09
C ILE A 48 -6.35 11.28 4.24
N THR A 49 -7.22 11.82 5.08
CA THR A 49 -6.83 12.80 6.10
C THR A 49 -5.88 12.20 7.13
N ALA A 50 -6.25 11.06 7.71
CA ALA A 50 -5.40 10.39 8.70
C ALA A 50 -4.06 9.94 8.09
N THR A 51 -4.06 9.50 6.82
CA THR A 51 -2.84 9.14 6.07
C THR A 51 -1.92 10.36 5.94
N LEU A 52 -2.43 11.49 5.49
CA LEU A 52 -1.64 12.73 5.36
C LEU A 52 -1.06 13.18 6.70
N LEU A 53 -1.86 13.15 7.76
CA LEU A 53 -1.42 13.52 9.10
C LEU A 53 -0.35 12.57 9.66
N LEU A 54 -0.48 11.28 9.37
CA LEU A 54 0.54 10.29 9.74
C LEU A 54 1.83 10.54 8.96
N LEU A 55 1.75 10.66 7.64
CA LEU A 55 2.92 10.90 6.78
C LEU A 55 3.68 12.16 7.19
N LYS A 56 2.97 13.25 7.52
CA LYS A 56 3.57 14.47 8.03
C LYS A 56 4.41 14.25 9.30
N ARG A 57 4.03 13.28 10.14
CA ARG A 57 4.74 12.96 11.39
C ARG A 57 5.82 11.89 11.22
N LEU A 58 5.62 10.99 10.27
CA LEU A 58 6.48 9.85 10.02
C LEU A 58 7.69 10.21 9.17
N VAL A 59 7.47 10.96 8.07
CA VAL A 59 8.54 11.30 7.12
C VAL A 59 9.77 11.91 7.79
N PRO A 60 9.67 12.90 8.70
CA PRO A 60 10.85 13.45 9.37
C PRO A 60 11.69 12.41 10.13
N LYS A 61 11.04 11.32 10.62
CA LYS A 61 11.73 10.23 11.31
C LYS A 61 12.44 9.31 10.33
N LEU A 62 11.82 9.08 9.16
CA LEU A 62 12.40 8.27 8.08
C LEU A 62 13.66 8.93 7.51
N LEU A 63 13.65 10.25 7.30
CA LEU A 63 14.77 10.98 6.70
C LEU A 63 16.07 10.88 7.53
N GLY A 64 15.97 10.55 8.82
CA GLY A 64 17.16 10.27 9.65
C GLY A 64 17.80 8.88 9.40
N ALA A 65 17.19 8.03 8.59
CA ALA A 65 17.71 6.70 8.30
C ALA A 65 18.72 6.74 7.12
N PRO A 66 19.72 5.84 7.10
CA PRO A 66 20.68 5.75 5.98
C PRO A 66 20.02 5.42 4.63
N ARG A 67 18.86 4.82 4.66
CA ARG A 67 18.06 4.40 3.50
C ARG A 67 16.59 4.61 3.83
N PRO A 68 16.08 5.85 3.76
CA PRO A 68 14.70 6.13 4.06
C PRO A 68 13.79 5.49 3.00
N GLN A 69 12.88 4.64 3.46
CA GLN A 69 11.98 3.89 2.58
C GLN A 69 10.58 3.84 3.17
N LEU A 70 9.60 4.19 2.34
CA LEU A 70 8.18 4.15 2.65
C LEU A 70 7.47 3.28 1.64
N ILE A 71 6.65 2.33 2.12
CA ILE A 71 5.79 1.49 1.29
C ILE A 71 4.34 1.82 1.65
N LEU A 72 3.57 2.24 0.65
CA LEU A 72 2.16 2.55 0.77
C LEU A 72 1.33 1.44 0.12
N THR A 73 0.35 0.93 0.84
CA THR A 73 -0.58 -0.07 0.29
C THR A 73 -1.70 0.61 -0.47
N GLY A 74 -1.59 0.59 -1.77
CA GLY A 74 -2.59 1.01 -2.74
C GLY A 74 -3.60 -0.09 -3.05
N SER A 75 -4.22 0.01 -4.20
CA SER A 75 -5.18 -0.95 -4.73
C SER A 75 -5.18 -0.89 -6.26
N THR A 76 -5.50 -2.00 -6.92
CA THR A 76 -5.79 -1.98 -8.36
C THR A 76 -6.95 -1.05 -8.71
N SER A 77 -7.81 -0.70 -7.75
CA SER A 77 -8.84 0.35 -7.90
C SER A 77 -8.26 1.76 -8.13
N ALA A 78 -6.97 1.99 -7.82
CA ALA A 78 -6.26 3.24 -8.08
C ALA A 78 -5.57 3.28 -9.45
N LEU A 79 -5.82 2.32 -10.31
CA LEU A 79 -5.31 2.31 -11.68
C LEU A 79 -6.30 2.98 -12.63
N ARG A 80 -5.78 3.67 -13.64
CA ARG A 80 -6.65 4.24 -14.68
C ARG A 80 -7.40 3.12 -15.38
N GLN A 81 -8.70 3.35 -15.57
CA GLN A 81 -9.58 2.38 -16.25
C GLN A 81 -9.66 1.03 -15.53
N SER A 82 -9.56 1.03 -14.20
CA SER A 82 -9.66 -0.19 -13.39
C SER A 82 -11.00 -0.92 -13.54
N GLY A 83 -12.04 -0.22 -14.03
CA GLY A 83 -13.38 -0.78 -14.15
C GLY A 83 -14.07 -1.05 -12.80
N ARG A 84 -13.52 -0.58 -11.70
CA ARG A 84 -14.06 -0.75 -10.35
C ARG A 84 -15.11 0.33 -10.07
N PRO A 85 -16.31 -0.04 -9.56
CA PRO A 85 -17.40 0.91 -9.35
C PRO A 85 -17.30 1.70 -8.02
N GLU A 86 -16.45 1.29 -7.06
CA GLU A 86 -16.33 1.89 -5.73
C GLU A 86 -15.73 3.30 -5.84
N VAL A 87 -16.61 4.32 -5.76
CA VAL A 87 -16.22 5.70 -6.08
C VAL A 87 -15.33 6.30 -4.99
N ALA A 88 -15.75 6.25 -3.73
CA ALA A 88 -15.01 6.87 -2.63
C ALA A 88 -13.72 6.09 -2.33
N PHE A 89 -13.78 4.75 -2.31
CA PHE A 89 -12.61 3.91 -2.14
C PHE A 89 -11.58 4.13 -3.27
N GLY A 90 -12.01 4.05 -4.52
CA GLY A 90 -11.16 4.29 -5.68
C GLY A 90 -10.49 5.66 -5.62
N ALA A 91 -11.27 6.73 -5.36
CA ALA A 91 -10.74 8.07 -5.20
C ALA A 91 -9.70 8.16 -4.08
N SER A 92 -9.96 7.53 -2.93
CA SER A 92 -9.04 7.50 -1.79
C SER A 92 -7.71 6.79 -2.12
N LYS A 93 -7.77 5.70 -2.89
CA LYS A 93 -6.57 4.98 -3.32
C LYS A 93 -5.80 5.72 -4.43
N PHE A 94 -6.49 6.47 -5.29
CA PHE A 94 -5.84 7.41 -6.21
C PHE A 94 -5.12 8.54 -5.47
N ALA A 95 -5.67 9.03 -4.36
CA ALA A 95 -5.01 10.04 -3.52
C ALA A 95 -3.64 9.58 -3.01
N LEU A 96 -3.45 8.29 -2.71
CA LEU A 96 -2.14 7.72 -2.33
C LEU A 96 -1.10 7.88 -3.44
N ASN A 97 -1.49 7.76 -4.71
CA ASN A 97 -0.57 7.95 -5.82
C ASN A 97 -0.06 9.40 -5.87
N GLY A 98 -0.97 10.38 -5.69
CA GLY A 98 -0.60 11.79 -5.60
C GLY A 98 0.29 12.11 -4.40
N MET A 99 -0.01 11.53 -3.24
CA MET A 99 0.82 11.65 -2.04
C MET A 99 2.23 11.08 -2.28
N ALA A 100 2.32 9.89 -2.88
CA ALA A 100 3.58 9.25 -3.19
C ALA A 100 4.44 10.07 -4.17
N ASP A 101 3.82 10.62 -5.22
CA ASP A 101 4.51 11.46 -6.19
C ASP A 101 5.03 12.75 -5.56
N ALA A 102 4.21 13.43 -4.75
CA ALA A 102 4.60 14.64 -4.04
C ALA A 102 5.72 14.39 -3.03
N LEU A 103 5.68 13.24 -2.31
CA LEU A 103 6.74 12.87 -1.37
C LEU A 103 8.07 12.57 -2.09
N ARG A 104 8.03 11.88 -3.22
CA ARG A 104 9.24 11.62 -4.03
C ARG A 104 9.88 12.91 -4.50
N GLU A 105 9.07 13.86 -4.93
CA GLU A 105 9.56 15.17 -5.40
C GLU A 105 10.07 16.03 -4.23
N GLY A 106 9.26 16.16 -3.18
CA GLY A 106 9.58 17.03 -2.04
C GLY A 106 10.79 16.59 -1.21
N PHE A 107 11.14 15.29 -1.24
CA PHE A 107 12.26 14.71 -0.49
C PHE A 107 13.26 13.99 -1.39
N ARG A 108 13.40 14.47 -2.63
CA ARG A 108 14.34 13.93 -3.63
C ARG A 108 15.78 13.98 -3.13
N ASP A 109 16.19 15.11 -2.58
CA ASP A 109 17.56 15.34 -2.09
C ASP A 109 17.87 14.51 -0.83
N ASP A 110 16.83 14.12 -0.09
CA ASP A 110 16.95 13.22 1.06
C ASP A 110 16.95 11.73 0.66
N ASN A 111 16.84 11.43 -0.63
CA ASN A 111 16.78 10.08 -1.18
C ASN A 111 15.64 9.22 -0.61
N LEU A 112 14.49 9.83 -0.29
CA LEU A 112 13.32 9.12 0.19
C LEU A 112 12.74 8.24 -0.93
N ALA A 113 12.86 6.92 -0.77
CA ALA A 113 12.23 5.94 -1.66
C ALA A 113 10.78 5.70 -1.24
N VAL A 114 9.83 6.02 -2.12
CA VAL A 114 8.41 5.78 -1.88
C VAL A 114 7.87 4.80 -2.91
N THR A 115 7.42 3.64 -2.45
CA THR A 115 6.80 2.60 -3.28
C THR A 115 5.31 2.53 -3.00
N VAL A 116 4.50 2.46 -4.05
CA VAL A 116 3.07 2.14 -3.93
C VAL A 116 2.86 0.70 -4.40
N LEU A 117 2.24 -0.12 -3.54
CA LEU A 117 1.81 -1.48 -3.87
C LEU A 117 0.35 -1.44 -4.30
N GLN A 118 0.08 -1.56 -5.59
CA GLN A 118 -1.28 -1.67 -6.11
C GLN A 118 -1.72 -3.12 -6.04
N LEU A 119 -2.38 -3.47 -4.94
CA LEU A 119 -2.80 -4.85 -4.68
C LEU A 119 -4.20 -5.10 -5.22
N GLY A 120 -4.38 -6.27 -5.83
CA GLY A 120 -5.69 -6.82 -6.14
C GLY A 120 -6.36 -7.42 -4.91
N TYR A 121 -7.35 -8.28 -5.13
CA TYR A 121 -8.03 -9.01 -4.06
C TYR A 121 -7.07 -9.95 -3.35
N LEU A 122 -7.00 -9.85 -2.03
CA LEU A 122 -6.10 -10.69 -1.21
C LEU A 122 -6.87 -11.84 -0.57
N ASN A 123 -6.27 -13.03 -0.53
CA ASN A 123 -6.68 -14.10 0.37
C ASN A 123 -6.12 -13.82 1.77
N THR A 124 -6.92 -13.19 2.63
CA THR A 124 -6.58 -12.87 4.02
C THR A 124 -7.06 -13.91 5.03
N ASP A 125 -7.82 -14.92 4.58
CA ASP A 125 -8.32 -15.99 5.44
C ASP A 125 -7.22 -16.99 5.80
N ASP A 126 -6.21 -17.11 4.94
CA ASP A 126 -5.04 -17.95 5.17
C ASP A 126 -3.90 -17.16 5.82
N SER A 127 -3.42 -17.65 6.96
CA SER A 127 -2.23 -17.11 7.60
C SER A 127 -0.96 -17.52 6.84
N LEU A 128 0.17 -16.86 7.13
CA LEU A 128 1.49 -17.23 6.58
C LEU A 128 1.95 -18.63 6.99
N ASN A 129 1.31 -19.26 7.98
CA ASN A 129 1.59 -20.65 8.37
C ASN A 129 0.90 -21.66 7.43
N THR A 130 -0.09 -21.23 6.65
CA THR A 130 -0.71 -22.08 5.63
C THR A 130 0.29 -22.24 4.47
N PRO A 131 0.55 -23.47 3.98
CA PRO A 131 1.43 -23.64 2.84
C PRO A 131 0.99 -22.83 1.61
N LEU A 132 1.93 -22.15 0.94
CA LEU A 132 1.63 -21.27 -0.20
C LEU A 132 0.74 -21.94 -1.27
N ALA A 133 1.06 -23.19 -1.62
CA ALA A 133 0.28 -23.92 -2.63
C ALA A 133 -1.20 -24.10 -2.21
N GLN A 134 -1.45 -24.28 -0.91
CA GLN A 134 -2.80 -24.41 -0.37
C GLN A 134 -3.53 -23.05 -0.36
N ALA A 135 -2.86 -21.98 0.09
CA ALA A 135 -3.43 -20.63 0.08
C ALA A 135 -3.74 -20.17 -1.36
N ALA A 136 -2.85 -20.46 -2.32
CA ALA A 136 -3.06 -20.14 -3.72
C ALA A 136 -4.25 -20.94 -4.33
N ALA A 137 -4.38 -22.23 -3.97
CA ALA A 137 -5.49 -23.05 -4.45
C ALA A 137 -6.85 -22.57 -3.94
N ARG A 138 -6.94 -22.15 -2.66
CA ARG A 138 -8.17 -21.59 -2.08
C ARG A 138 -8.60 -20.28 -2.70
N GLY A 139 -7.64 -19.45 -3.13
CA GLY A 139 -7.91 -18.20 -3.82
C GLY A 139 -8.48 -18.35 -5.23
N GLU A 140 -8.58 -19.59 -5.76
CA GLU A 140 -9.17 -19.93 -7.05
C GLU A 140 -8.70 -19.04 -8.21
N ARG A 141 -7.44 -18.59 -8.15
CA ARG A 141 -6.83 -17.63 -9.10
C ARG A 141 -7.45 -16.23 -9.08
N ARG A 142 -8.45 -15.98 -8.22
CA ARG A 142 -9.14 -14.68 -8.08
C ARG A 142 -8.62 -13.86 -6.90
N GLN A 143 -7.83 -14.48 -6.02
CA GLN A 143 -7.23 -13.81 -4.86
C GLN A 143 -5.72 -14.03 -4.85
N VAL A 144 -5.00 -13.00 -4.45
CA VAL A 144 -3.54 -13.04 -4.27
C VAL A 144 -3.23 -13.58 -2.87
N PRO A 145 -2.43 -14.65 -2.72
CA PRO A 145 -1.98 -15.10 -1.41
C PRO A 145 -1.14 -14.03 -0.71
N VAL A 146 -1.32 -13.84 0.60
CA VAL A 146 -0.51 -12.89 1.37
C VAL A 146 0.99 -13.21 1.29
N HIS A 147 1.36 -14.48 1.07
CA HIS A 147 2.74 -14.93 0.83
C HIS A 147 3.41 -14.21 -0.34
N ASP A 148 2.68 -13.98 -1.44
CA ASP A 148 3.21 -13.28 -2.60
C ASP A 148 3.47 -11.82 -2.28
N VAL A 149 2.57 -11.18 -1.51
CA VAL A 149 2.77 -9.81 -1.05
C VAL A 149 4.02 -9.71 -0.17
N VAL A 150 4.20 -10.64 0.79
CA VAL A 150 5.40 -10.69 1.65
C VAL A 150 6.67 -10.90 0.83
N THR A 151 6.63 -11.80 -0.17
CA THR A 151 7.76 -12.05 -1.07
C THR A 151 8.15 -10.79 -1.82
N MET A 152 7.18 -10.06 -2.36
CA MET A 152 7.43 -8.81 -3.08
C MET A 152 7.97 -7.72 -2.15
N VAL A 153 7.41 -7.57 -0.95
CA VAL A 153 7.91 -6.61 0.04
C VAL A 153 9.35 -6.95 0.45
N ASP A 154 9.67 -8.22 0.71
CA ASP A 154 11.04 -8.64 1.02
C ASP A 154 12.01 -8.30 -0.12
N ALA A 155 11.61 -8.54 -1.37
CA ALA A 155 12.42 -8.17 -2.53
C ALA A 155 12.67 -6.66 -2.61
N LEU A 156 11.65 -5.83 -2.37
CA LEU A 156 11.78 -4.37 -2.33
C LEU A 156 12.75 -3.91 -1.24
N LEU A 157 12.69 -4.53 -0.07
CA LEU A 157 13.56 -4.20 1.06
C LEU A 157 15.03 -4.59 0.83
N ARG A 158 15.30 -5.55 -0.06
CA ARG A 158 16.65 -6.04 -0.42
C ARG A 158 17.31 -5.27 -1.55
N LEU A 159 16.58 -4.41 -2.27
CA LEU A 159 17.17 -3.61 -3.33
C LEU A 159 18.37 -2.80 -2.79
N SER A 160 19.34 -2.52 -3.66
CA SER A 160 20.46 -1.65 -3.33
C SER A 160 19.98 -0.21 -3.06
N GLY A 161 20.81 0.63 -2.44
CA GLY A 161 20.50 2.05 -2.23
C GLY A 161 20.50 2.90 -3.51
N ALA A 162 20.84 2.29 -4.65
CA ALA A 162 20.91 3.00 -5.94
C ALA A 162 19.61 2.99 -6.73
N SER A 163 18.61 2.21 -6.29
CA SER A 163 17.34 2.06 -7.01
C SER A 163 16.18 1.77 -6.05
N PHE A 164 14.97 2.07 -6.50
CA PHE A 164 13.74 1.68 -5.85
C PHE A 164 12.65 1.40 -6.90
N VAL A 165 11.64 0.63 -6.51
CA VAL A 165 10.44 0.41 -7.32
C VAL A 165 9.44 1.51 -6.98
N ARG A 166 9.06 2.29 -7.98
CA ARG A 166 8.11 3.39 -7.80
C ARG A 166 6.68 2.89 -7.56
N GLU A 167 6.29 1.88 -8.32
CA GLU A 167 4.97 1.26 -8.26
C GLU A 167 5.10 -0.22 -8.59
N LEU A 168 4.39 -1.06 -7.85
CA LEU A 168 4.29 -2.48 -8.08
C LEU A 168 2.81 -2.86 -8.13
N ILE A 169 2.38 -3.43 -9.25
CA ILE A 169 1.01 -3.84 -9.48
C ILE A 169 0.95 -5.35 -9.34
N LEU A 170 0.11 -5.86 -8.42
CA LEU A 170 -0.01 -7.27 -8.11
C LEU A 170 -1.49 -7.68 -8.08
N PRO A 171 -2.12 -7.90 -9.25
CA PRO A 171 -3.46 -8.46 -9.34
C PRO A 171 -3.45 -9.97 -9.16
N ALA A 172 -4.60 -10.57 -8.88
CA ALA A 172 -4.77 -12.00 -9.05
C ALA A 172 -4.77 -12.35 -10.55
N ILE A 173 -4.19 -13.49 -10.92
CA ILE A 173 -4.06 -13.89 -12.32
C ILE A 173 -5.42 -14.12 -13.03
N GLY A 174 -6.48 -14.35 -12.25
CA GLY A 174 -7.86 -14.49 -12.74
C GLY A 174 -8.73 -13.26 -12.45
N ASP A 175 -8.14 -12.08 -12.19
CA ASP A 175 -8.91 -10.84 -12.03
C ASP A 175 -9.44 -10.39 -13.40
N GLU A 176 -10.75 -10.46 -13.58
CA GLU A 176 -11.43 -10.15 -14.85
C GLU A 176 -11.44 -8.66 -15.18
N ARG A 177 -11.06 -7.82 -14.22
CA ARG A 177 -11.05 -6.35 -14.37
C ARG A 177 -9.64 -5.79 -14.53
N PHE A 178 -8.69 -6.67 -14.82
CA PHE A 178 -7.29 -6.28 -14.95
C PHE A 178 -6.67 -6.75 -16.26
#